data_f300311cc00e77c97d7b819f838b3112
#
_entry.id   f300311cc00e77c97d7b819f838b3112
#
_cell.length_a   1.000
_cell.length_b   1.000
_cell.length_c   1.000
_cell.angle_alpha   90.00
_cell.angle_beta   90.00
_cell.angle_gamma   90.00
#
_symmetry.space_group_name_H-M   'P 1'
#
loop_
_entity.id
_entity.type
_entity.pdbx_description
1 polymer ?
#
loop_
_entity_poly.entity_id
_entity_poly.type
_entity_poly.pdbx_seq_one_letter_code
_entity_poly.pdbx_strand_id
1 'polypeptide(L)'
;MCIRDSLKLRGKIDRLDLDAKSINARVIDYKTGRCPDEEPGLDNGKELQRCLYAVAVKALLAQVTAVEAALLYPGSAGNLYSLSDPSVQTKELIGFLQLAEQMLRSGRSVFGMGAESRYNDLAFALPANAEGVYFSQKAAARDAMVGDLSNLWGEN
;
A
#
# COMPACT_ATOMS: atom_id res chain seq x y z
N MET A 1 8.50 13.25 0.57
CA MET A 1 9.53 12.22 0.80
C MET A 1 9.97 11.66 -0.55
N CYS A 2 11.26 11.63 -0.84
CA CYS A 2 11.79 10.96 -2.03
C CYS A 2 12.33 9.59 -1.64
N ILE A 3 11.89 8.55 -2.32
CA ILE A 3 12.52 7.24 -2.27
C ILE A 3 13.48 7.21 -3.47
N ARG A 4 14.80 7.39 -3.21
CA ARG A 4 15.87 7.41 -4.22
C ARG A 4 15.52 8.29 -5.43
N ASP A 5 15.43 9.59 -5.24
CA ASP A 5 15.36 10.66 -6.27
C ASP A 5 14.31 10.50 -7.40
N SER A 6 13.60 9.38 -7.48
CA SER A 6 12.72 9.06 -8.61
C SER A 6 11.22 8.99 -8.27
N LEU A 7 10.84 8.68 -7.02
CA LEU A 7 9.44 8.55 -6.63
C LEU A 7 9.04 9.61 -5.60
N LYS A 8 8.14 10.51 -6.00
CA LYS A 8 7.55 11.50 -5.09
C LYS A 8 6.22 10.99 -4.57
N LEU A 9 6.13 10.81 -3.25
CA LEU A 9 4.90 10.43 -2.58
C LEU A 9 4.25 11.65 -1.93
N ARG A 10 2.93 11.75 -2.07
CA ARG A 10 2.10 12.71 -1.36
C ARG A 10 1.06 11.95 -0.56
N GLY A 11 0.78 12.41 0.64
CA GLY A 11 -0.24 11.84 1.51
C GLY A 11 -0.65 12.86 2.55
N LYS A 12 -1.79 12.59 3.19
CA LYS A 12 -2.31 13.36 4.31
C LYS A 12 -2.49 12.40 5.47
N ILE A 13 -1.85 12.69 6.58
CA ILE A 13 -2.04 11.96 7.84
C ILE A 13 -3.32 12.48 8.48
N ASP A 14 -4.25 11.58 8.81
CA ASP A 14 -5.52 11.97 9.43
C ASP A 14 -5.31 12.40 10.88
N ARG A 15 -4.46 11.67 11.62
CA ARG A 15 -4.15 12.00 13.00
C ARG A 15 -2.72 11.61 13.35
N LEU A 16 -2.03 12.52 14.06
CA LEU A 16 -0.71 12.31 14.64
C LEU A 16 -0.76 12.67 16.12
N ASP A 17 -0.51 11.71 16.98
CA ASP A 17 -0.34 11.89 18.41
C ASP A 17 1.15 11.82 18.77
N LEU A 18 1.59 12.75 19.62
CA LEU A 18 2.95 12.76 20.15
C LEU A 18 2.89 12.62 21.66
N ASP A 19 3.85 11.91 22.25
CA ASP A 19 4.01 11.89 23.69
C ASP A 19 4.49 13.26 24.21
N ALA A 20 4.46 13.45 25.53
CA ALA A 20 4.82 14.73 26.15
C ALA A 20 6.27 15.18 25.84
N LYS A 21 7.15 14.26 25.48
CA LYS A 21 8.55 14.54 25.12
C LYS A 21 8.75 14.60 23.60
N SER A 22 7.71 14.31 22.82
CA SER A 22 7.76 14.21 21.36
C SER A 22 8.79 13.21 20.82
N ILE A 23 9.10 12.15 21.60
CA ILE A 23 10.04 11.09 21.23
C ILE A 23 9.29 9.94 20.58
N ASN A 24 8.05 9.66 21.03
CA ASN A 24 7.19 8.63 20.49
C ASN A 24 6.02 9.28 19.76
N ALA A 25 5.68 8.73 18.62
CA ALA A 25 4.56 9.16 17.80
C ALA A 25 3.61 7.99 17.53
N ARG A 26 2.31 8.29 17.45
CA ARG A 26 1.29 7.39 16.92
C ARG A 26 0.62 8.05 15.73
N VAL A 27 0.62 7.40 14.59
CA VAL A 27 -0.08 7.80 13.39
C VAL A 27 -1.34 6.97 13.25
N ILE A 28 -2.47 7.62 13.03
CA ILE A 28 -3.75 6.92 12.87
C ILE A 28 -4.37 7.34 11.54
N ASP A 29 -4.79 6.34 10.76
CA ASP A 29 -5.58 6.49 9.56
C ASP A 29 -7.00 5.97 9.81
N TYR A 30 -8.00 6.80 9.52
CA TYR A 30 -9.41 6.47 9.77
C TYR A 30 -10.00 5.74 8.58
N LYS A 31 -10.55 4.56 8.82
CA LYS A 31 -11.20 3.75 7.80
C LYS A 31 -12.72 3.70 8.00
N THR A 32 -13.47 4.25 7.05
CA THR A 32 -14.94 4.25 7.07
C THR A 32 -15.56 3.03 6.42
N GLY A 33 -14.75 2.15 5.81
CA GLY A 33 -15.18 0.91 5.20
C GLY A 33 -15.49 -0.19 6.22
N ARG A 34 -15.81 -1.39 5.70
CA ARG A 34 -15.97 -2.58 6.54
C ARG A 34 -14.66 -2.89 7.26
N CYS A 35 -14.76 -3.10 8.58
CA CYS A 35 -13.64 -3.59 9.36
C CYS A 35 -13.31 -5.03 8.95
N PRO A 36 -12.06 -5.36 8.62
CA PRO A 36 -11.66 -6.74 8.40
C PRO A 36 -11.74 -7.54 9.70
N ASP A 37 -11.95 -8.84 9.60
CA ASP A 37 -12.04 -9.74 10.75
C ASP A 37 -10.65 -9.99 11.37
N GLU A 38 -9.59 -9.87 10.57
CA GLU A 38 -8.20 -10.03 10.99
C GLU A 38 -7.40 -8.74 10.73
N GLU A 39 -6.27 -8.59 11.41
CA GLU A 39 -5.37 -7.47 11.19
C GLU A 39 -4.85 -7.46 9.74
N PRO A 40 -5.06 -6.36 8.99
CA PRO A 40 -4.57 -6.29 7.63
C PRO A 40 -3.03 -6.27 7.61
N GLY A 41 -2.45 -7.19 6.82
CA GLY A 41 -1.05 -7.12 6.44
C GLY A 41 -0.79 -6.06 5.37
N LEU A 42 0.39 -6.11 4.72
CA LEU A 42 0.67 -5.26 3.56
C LEU A 42 -0.16 -5.62 2.33
N ASP A 43 -0.78 -6.81 2.32
CA ASP A 43 -1.59 -7.30 1.20
C ASP A 43 -0.92 -7.04 -0.16
N ASN A 44 0.31 -7.52 -0.30
CA ASN A 44 1.15 -7.35 -1.49
C ASN A 44 1.31 -5.88 -1.93
N GLY A 45 1.33 -4.97 -0.97
CA GLY A 45 1.49 -3.55 -1.21
C GLY A 45 0.18 -2.78 -1.40
N LYS A 46 -0.98 -3.38 -1.18
CA LYS A 46 -2.26 -2.66 -1.21
C LYS A 46 -2.49 -1.82 0.05
N GLU A 47 -2.05 -2.30 1.22
CA GLU A 47 -2.05 -1.50 2.45
C GLU A 47 -0.69 -0.82 2.62
N LEU A 48 -0.59 0.43 2.21
CA LEU A 48 0.65 1.21 2.21
C LEU A 48 0.71 2.24 3.34
N GLN A 49 -0.44 2.68 3.84
CA GLN A 49 -0.56 3.93 4.59
C GLN A 49 0.17 3.87 5.91
N ARG A 50 0.03 2.78 6.69
CA ARG A 50 0.73 2.65 7.98
C ARG A 50 2.25 2.80 7.82
N CYS A 51 2.85 2.08 6.88
CA CYS A 51 4.29 2.12 6.66
C CYS A 51 4.75 3.48 6.13
N LEU A 52 4.06 4.03 5.13
CA LEU A 52 4.42 5.30 4.52
C LEU A 52 4.31 6.47 5.49
N TYR A 53 3.26 6.49 6.31
CA TYR A 53 3.07 7.53 7.32
C TYR A 53 4.10 7.43 8.43
N ALA A 54 4.45 6.22 8.88
CA ALA A 54 5.52 6.03 9.86
C ALA A 54 6.88 6.53 9.34
N VAL A 55 7.22 6.23 8.08
CA VAL A 55 8.44 6.74 7.44
C VAL A 55 8.40 8.25 7.31
N ALA A 56 7.26 8.83 6.89
CA ALA A 56 7.10 10.26 6.76
C ALA A 56 7.29 10.99 8.10
N VAL A 57 6.70 10.48 9.18
CA VAL A 57 6.84 11.08 10.53
C VAL A 57 8.29 11.02 10.99
N LYS A 58 8.98 9.88 10.86
CA LYS A 58 10.42 9.77 11.20
C LYS A 58 11.29 10.73 10.37
N ALA A 59 10.94 10.95 9.12
CA ALA A 59 11.69 11.86 8.24
C ALA A 59 11.45 13.34 8.55
N LEU A 60 10.23 13.69 8.98
CA LEU A 60 9.83 15.09 9.21
C LEU A 60 10.09 15.55 10.65
N LEU A 61 10.05 14.65 11.62
CA LEU A 61 10.20 14.93 13.03
C LEU A 61 11.45 14.22 13.56
N ALA A 62 12.60 14.89 13.45
CA ALA A 62 13.91 14.32 13.77
C ALA A 62 14.04 13.82 15.22
N GLN A 63 13.24 14.38 16.15
CA GLN A 63 13.22 13.98 17.56
C GLN A 63 12.43 12.67 17.80
N VAL A 64 11.59 12.23 16.85
CA VAL A 64 10.79 11.02 16.99
C VAL A 64 11.65 9.80 16.68
N THR A 65 11.81 8.93 17.67
CA THR A 65 12.59 7.70 17.57
C THR A 65 11.72 6.46 17.32
N ALA A 66 10.53 6.44 17.90
CA ALA A 66 9.58 5.33 17.74
C ALA A 66 8.26 5.82 17.14
N VAL A 67 7.73 5.08 16.19
CA VAL A 67 6.43 5.37 15.56
C VAL A 67 5.60 4.10 15.55
N GLU A 68 4.43 4.20 16.18
CA GLU A 68 3.34 3.24 16.02
C GLU A 68 2.43 3.75 14.89
N ALA A 69 2.03 2.87 13.98
CA ALA A 69 1.13 3.23 12.91
C ALA A 69 -0.12 2.35 12.93
N ALA A 70 -1.31 2.96 12.89
CA ALA A 70 -2.56 2.25 13.12
C ALA A 70 -3.64 2.60 12.09
N LEU A 71 -4.53 1.62 11.86
CA LEU A 71 -5.81 1.81 11.18
C LEU A 71 -6.91 1.80 12.24
N LEU A 72 -7.77 2.81 12.25
CA LEU A 72 -8.92 2.89 13.14
C LEU A 72 -10.24 2.79 12.35
N TYR A 73 -11.07 1.83 12.71
CA TYR A 73 -12.40 1.60 12.15
C TYR A 73 -13.48 2.04 13.15
N PRO A 74 -13.87 3.32 13.19
CA PRO A 74 -14.77 3.85 14.22
C PRO A 74 -16.19 3.28 14.14
N GLY A 75 -16.64 2.87 12.95
CA GLY A 75 -17.97 2.28 12.73
C GLY A 75 -18.15 0.85 13.21
N SER A 76 -17.07 0.16 13.59
CA SER A 76 -17.05 -1.27 13.94
C SER A 76 -16.55 -1.46 15.36
N ALA A 77 -17.29 -0.96 16.36
CA ALA A 77 -16.92 -1.03 17.77
C ALA A 77 -15.54 -0.39 18.10
N GLY A 78 -15.00 0.43 17.19
CA GLY A 78 -13.74 1.13 17.40
C GLY A 78 -12.50 0.24 17.27
N ASN A 79 -12.51 -0.75 16.39
CA ASN A 79 -11.35 -1.62 16.17
C ASN A 79 -10.13 -0.83 15.70
N LEU A 80 -9.01 -1.06 16.36
CA LEU A 80 -7.71 -0.44 16.08
C LEU A 80 -6.70 -1.54 15.76
N TYR A 81 -6.14 -1.49 14.56
CA TYR A 81 -5.06 -2.38 14.12
C TYR A 81 -3.74 -1.63 14.08
N SER A 82 -2.82 -1.94 14.99
CA SER A 82 -1.58 -1.22 15.20
C SER A 82 -0.35 -2.01 14.81
N LEU A 83 0.54 -1.38 14.09
CA LEU A 83 1.92 -1.82 13.93
C LEU A 83 2.80 -1.04 14.92
N SER A 84 3.26 -1.70 15.98
CA SER A 84 4.10 -1.09 17.01
C SER A 84 5.50 -0.74 16.49
N ASP A 85 6.04 -1.58 15.59
CA ASP A 85 7.26 -1.31 14.84
C ASP A 85 7.04 -1.63 13.36
N PRO A 86 6.73 -0.64 12.53
CA PRO A 86 6.51 -0.85 11.10
C PRO A 86 7.80 -1.08 10.29
N SER A 87 8.95 -1.24 10.93
CA SER A 87 10.24 -1.31 10.21
C SER A 87 10.37 -2.54 9.32
N VAL A 88 9.83 -3.68 9.74
CA VAL A 88 9.85 -4.93 8.96
C VAL A 88 8.97 -4.78 7.73
N GLN A 89 7.72 -4.37 7.93
CA GLN A 89 6.75 -4.14 6.85
C GLN A 89 7.22 -3.02 5.91
N THR A 90 7.92 -2.01 6.42
CA THR A 90 8.50 -0.95 5.59
C THR A 90 9.58 -1.49 4.65
N LYS A 91 10.41 -2.43 5.08
CA LYS A 91 11.42 -3.06 4.22
C LYS A 91 10.76 -3.86 3.10
N GLU A 92 9.74 -4.63 3.44
CA GLU A 92 8.95 -5.39 2.46
C GLU A 92 8.28 -4.46 1.46
N LEU A 93 7.64 -3.40 1.94
CA LEU A 93 7.03 -2.37 1.10
C LEU A 93 8.04 -1.72 0.14
N ILE A 94 9.25 -1.41 0.60
CA ILE A 94 10.31 -0.87 -0.27
C ILE A 94 10.63 -1.86 -1.39
N GLY A 95 10.66 -3.17 -1.10
CA GLY A 95 10.82 -4.21 -2.11
C GLY A 95 9.74 -4.16 -3.19
N PHE A 96 8.48 -4.08 -2.81
CA PHE A 96 7.36 -3.95 -3.74
C PHE A 96 7.45 -2.65 -4.56
N LEU A 97 7.79 -1.52 -3.95
CA LEU A 97 7.94 -0.26 -4.66
C LEU A 97 9.10 -0.28 -5.68
N GLN A 98 10.20 -0.94 -5.35
CA GLN A 98 11.33 -1.12 -6.27
C GLN A 98 10.96 -1.99 -7.47
N LEU A 99 10.21 -3.08 -7.25
CA LEU A 99 9.69 -3.91 -8.33
C LEU A 99 8.73 -3.14 -9.23
N ALA A 100 7.80 -2.39 -8.64
CA ALA A 100 6.87 -1.55 -9.39
C ALA A 100 7.61 -0.47 -10.22
N GLU A 101 8.63 0.17 -9.66
CA GLU A 101 9.47 1.12 -10.38
C GLU A 101 10.19 0.46 -11.56
N GLN A 102 10.78 -0.71 -11.35
CA GLN A 102 11.46 -1.47 -12.41
C GLN A 102 10.50 -1.82 -13.55
N MET A 103 9.28 -2.23 -13.23
CA MET A 103 8.22 -2.52 -14.20
C MET A 103 7.91 -1.28 -15.05
N LEU A 104 7.63 -0.15 -14.39
CA LEU A 104 7.32 1.11 -15.09
C LEU A 104 8.48 1.56 -15.99
N ARG A 105 9.71 1.51 -15.50
CA ARG A 105 10.90 1.90 -16.27
C ARG A 105 11.18 1.00 -17.47
N SER A 106 10.82 -0.27 -17.37
CA SER A 106 10.95 -1.23 -18.48
C SER A 106 9.79 -1.21 -19.48
N GLY A 107 8.83 -0.31 -19.28
CA GLY A 107 7.62 -0.22 -20.14
C GLY A 107 6.66 -1.39 -19.97
N ARG A 108 6.84 -2.22 -18.95
CA ARG A 108 5.96 -3.33 -18.63
C ARG A 108 4.83 -2.85 -17.74
N SER A 109 3.77 -2.34 -18.35
CA SER A 109 2.57 -1.90 -17.63
C SER A 109 1.38 -2.73 -18.11
N VAL A 110 0.86 -3.56 -17.22
CA VAL A 110 -0.29 -4.43 -17.47
C VAL A 110 -1.29 -4.33 -16.32
N PHE A 111 -2.54 -4.59 -16.61
CA PHE A 111 -3.56 -4.63 -15.58
C PHE A 111 -3.40 -5.89 -14.72
N GLY A 112 -3.35 -5.70 -13.41
CA GLY A 112 -3.38 -6.76 -12.42
C GLY A 112 -4.78 -7.24 -12.10
N MET A 113 -4.89 -8.26 -11.25
CA MET A 113 -6.17 -8.70 -10.71
C MET A 113 -6.86 -7.57 -9.95
N GLY A 114 -8.17 -7.46 -10.07
CA GLY A 114 -8.95 -6.36 -9.48
C GLY A 114 -8.87 -5.02 -10.25
N ALA A 115 -8.20 -4.97 -11.40
CA ALA A 115 -8.13 -3.77 -12.24
C ALA A 115 -9.51 -3.32 -12.77
N GLU A 116 -10.50 -4.21 -12.79
CA GLU A 116 -11.90 -3.92 -13.12
C GLU A 116 -12.69 -3.28 -11.96
N SER A 117 -12.07 -3.08 -10.80
CA SER A 117 -12.70 -2.42 -9.68
C SER A 117 -13.18 -1.01 -10.05
N ARG A 118 -14.34 -0.62 -9.55
CA ARG A 118 -14.92 0.73 -9.70
C ARG A 118 -14.00 1.86 -9.20
N TYR A 119 -12.99 1.53 -8.42
CA TYR A 119 -12.00 2.48 -7.89
C TYR A 119 -10.75 2.61 -8.76
N ASN A 120 -10.71 1.89 -9.89
CA ASN A 120 -9.60 1.98 -10.82
C ASN A 120 -9.96 2.92 -11.97
N ASP A 121 -9.36 4.10 -11.97
CA ASP A 121 -9.58 5.12 -12.99
C ASP A 121 -9.18 4.67 -14.41
N LEU A 122 -8.38 3.61 -14.52
CA LEU A 122 -7.94 3.04 -15.80
C LEU A 122 -8.80 1.84 -16.26
N ALA A 123 -9.82 1.45 -15.50
CA ALA A 123 -10.68 0.31 -15.84
C ALA A 123 -11.34 0.45 -17.24
N PHE A 124 -11.53 1.67 -17.72
CA PHE A 124 -12.07 1.92 -19.07
C PHE A 124 -11.19 1.37 -20.20
N ALA A 125 -9.92 1.11 -19.96
CA ALA A 125 -8.99 0.53 -20.93
C ALA A 125 -9.08 -1.00 -21.02
N LEU A 126 -9.81 -1.64 -20.11
CA LEU A 126 -10.09 -3.07 -20.16
C LEU A 126 -11.19 -3.38 -21.17
N PRO A 127 -11.17 -4.58 -21.79
CA PRO A 127 -12.31 -5.00 -22.63
C PRO A 127 -13.58 -5.16 -21.79
N ALA A 128 -14.73 -5.05 -22.45
CA ALA A 128 -16.03 -5.13 -21.77
C ALA A 128 -16.27 -6.46 -21.01
N ASN A 129 -15.60 -7.53 -21.41
CA ASN A 129 -15.55 -8.80 -20.68
C ASN A 129 -14.09 -9.05 -20.24
N ALA A 130 -13.61 -8.26 -19.28
CA ALA A 130 -12.24 -8.34 -18.83
C ALA A 130 -11.88 -9.71 -18.25
N GLU A 131 -12.77 -10.33 -17.48
CA GLU A 131 -12.57 -11.63 -16.89
C GLU A 131 -12.40 -12.72 -17.96
N GLY A 132 -13.32 -12.81 -18.91
CA GLY A 132 -13.30 -13.81 -19.97
C GLY A 132 -12.24 -13.56 -21.06
N VAL A 133 -11.85 -12.32 -21.29
CA VAL A 133 -10.92 -11.97 -22.39
C VAL A 133 -9.53 -11.67 -21.85
N TYR A 134 -9.37 -10.70 -20.98
CA TYR A 134 -8.06 -10.26 -20.53
C TYR A 134 -7.47 -11.20 -19.47
N PHE A 135 -8.21 -11.44 -18.39
CA PHE A 135 -7.68 -12.25 -17.28
C PHE A 135 -7.60 -13.75 -17.60
N SER A 136 -8.47 -14.25 -18.47
CA SER A 136 -8.48 -15.64 -18.86
C SER A 136 -7.58 -15.91 -20.10
N GLN A 137 -7.90 -15.30 -21.24
CA GLN A 137 -7.21 -15.61 -22.50
C GLN A 137 -5.81 -15.01 -22.61
N LYS A 138 -5.53 -13.91 -21.90
CA LYS A 138 -4.23 -13.23 -21.89
C LYS A 138 -3.38 -13.55 -20.67
N ALA A 139 -3.85 -14.43 -19.77
CA ALA A 139 -3.15 -14.78 -18.54
C ALA A 139 -1.68 -15.14 -18.77
N ALA A 140 -1.42 -16.12 -19.61
CA ALA A 140 -0.05 -16.59 -19.86
C ALA A 140 0.88 -15.50 -20.43
N ALA A 141 0.37 -14.66 -21.33
CA ALA A 141 1.15 -13.56 -21.91
C ALA A 141 1.39 -12.44 -20.87
N ARG A 142 0.41 -12.16 -20.03
CA ARG A 142 0.52 -11.22 -18.93
C ARG A 142 1.57 -11.71 -17.93
N ASP A 143 1.47 -12.95 -17.46
CA ASP A 143 2.36 -13.52 -16.46
C ASP A 143 3.81 -13.60 -16.97
N ALA A 144 4.01 -13.95 -18.25
CA ALA A 144 5.33 -13.90 -18.87
C ALA A 144 5.91 -12.47 -18.95
N MET A 145 5.06 -11.45 -19.16
CA MET A 145 5.50 -10.06 -19.18
C MET A 145 5.83 -9.54 -17.78
N VAL A 146 5.09 -9.95 -16.78
CA VAL A 146 5.18 -9.49 -15.39
C VAL A 146 6.31 -10.21 -14.65
N GLY A 147 6.50 -11.52 -14.87
CA GLY A 147 7.50 -12.32 -14.16
C GLY A 147 7.34 -12.21 -12.65
N ASP A 148 8.42 -11.94 -11.92
CA ASP A 148 8.42 -11.83 -10.45
C ASP A 148 7.50 -10.74 -9.89
N LEU A 149 7.05 -9.83 -10.74
CA LEU A 149 6.11 -8.77 -10.35
C LEU A 149 4.68 -9.28 -10.13
N SER A 150 4.37 -10.50 -10.56
CA SER A 150 3.10 -11.16 -10.23
C SER A 150 2.86 -11.21 -8.71
N ASN A 151 3.94 -11.27 -7.92
CA ASN A 151 3.88 -11.23 -6.46
C ASN A 151 3.24 -9.94 -5.90
N LEU A 152 3.24 -8.84 -6.67
CA LEU A 152 2.55 -7.59 -6.29
C LEU A 152 1.03 -7.73 -6.32
N TRP A 153 0.50 -8.68 -7.08
CA TRP A 153 -0.94 -8.82 -7.25
C TRP A 153 -1.59 -9.81 -6.29
N GLY A 154 -0.77 -10.60 -5.60
CA GLY A 154 -1.22 -11.69 -4.74
C GLY A 154 -1.81 -12.86 -5.53
N GLU A 155 -1.50 -14.04 -5.14
CA GLU A 155 -2.30 -15.20 -5.50
C GLU A 155 -3.54 -15.21 -4.60
N ASN A 156 -4.72 -15.17 -5.19
CA ASN A 156 -5.95 -15.51 -4.50
C ASN A 156 -6.18 -17.00 -4.56
#